data_6a05eb6ff490ff6559868d2a3d986570
#
_entry.id   6a05eb6ff490ff6559868d2a3d986570
#
_cell.length_a   1.000
_cell.length_b   1.000
_cell.length_c   1.000
_cell.angle_alpha   90.00
_cell.angle_beta   90.00
_cell.angle_gamma   90.00
#
_symmetry.space_group_name_H-M   'P 1'
#
loop_
_entity.id
_entity.type
_entity.pdbx_description
1 polymer ?
#
loop_
_entity_poly.entity_id
_entity_poly.type
_entity_poly.pdbx_seq_one_letter_code
_entity_poly.pdbx_strand_id
1 'polypeptide(L)'
;QILPQELKRSGFITQSDAQKLRGRMQFAESQIYGRTGKRCIASFSKIGDRDATFLKRFLSLLKSEEPRVVSVQNDFSVIIITDACYERDSRERICGLGGTLVDTASGVKLFFSCELSEDQRKILGEPSKKQIIFEAETLCAILAYTLWLSHLRDRMCFLYVDNEGTKFS
;
A
#
# COMPACT_ATOMS: atom_id res chain seq x y z
N GLN A 1 9.85 0.79 27.03
CA GLN A 1 9.43 2.20 27.31
C GLN A 1 9.18 2.90 25.99
N ILE A 2 7.91 3.11 25.63
CA ILE A 2 7.50 3.66 24.32
C ILE A 2 7.43 5.21 24.36
N LEU A 3 7.28 5.79 25.53
CA LEU A 3 7.14 7.25 25.70
C LEU A 3 8.44 7.91 26.15
N PRO A 4 8.88 9.00 25.48
CA PRO A 4 10.00 9.81 25.94
C PRO A 4 9.74 10.34 27.35
N GLN A 5 10.78 10.37 28.20
CA GLN A 5 10.66 10.87 29.58
C GLN A 5 10.20 12.33 29.65
N GLU A 6 10.50 13.14 28.64
CA GLU A 6 10.10 14.53 28.51
C GLU A 6 8.60 14.73 28.36
N LEU A 7 7.89 13.82 27.66
CA LEU A 7 6.44 13.88 27.53
C LEU A 7 5.73 13.71 28.89
N LYS A 8 6.37 13.02 29.83
CA LYS A 8 5.83 12.85 31.19
C LYS A 8 5.94 14.12 32.04
N ARG A 9 6.88 15.02 31.69
CA ARG A 9 7.16 16.23 32.47
C ARG A 9 6.51 17.50 31.94
N SER A 10 6.45 17.69 30.63
CA SER A 10 6.00 18.97 30.04
C SER A 10 4.68 18.88 29.25
N GLY A 11 4.23 17.67 28.92
CA GLY A 11 3.08 17.49 28.02
C GLY A 11 3.35 17.78 26.53
N PHE A 12 4.54 18.31 26.20
CA PHE A 12 4.94 18.68 24.84
C PHE A 12 6.18 17.91 24.41
N ILE A 13 6.33 17.68 23.12
CA ILE A 13 7.50 17.03 22.51
C ILE A 13 8.11 17.95 21.46
N THR A 14 9.44 17.83 21.28
CA THR A 14 10.12 18.54 20.19
C THR A 14 9.71 17.99 18.83
N GLN A 15 9.89 18.78 17.76
CA GLN A 15 9.60 18.33 16.41
C GLN A 15 10.40 17.08 16.02
N SER A 16 11.68 17.01 16.43
CA SER A 16 12.53 15.85 16.20
C SER A 16 12.01 14.60 16.89
N ASP A 17 11.59 14.72 18.14
CA ASP A 17 11.06 13.59 18.90
C ASP A 17 9.68 13.16 18.40
N ALA A 18 8.88 14.11 17.92
CA ALA A 18 7.61 13.81 17.24
C ALA A 18 7.82 12.97 15.98
N GLN A 19 8.85 13.28 15.18
CA GLN A 19 9.20 12.50 13.98
C GLN A 19 9.67 11.08 14.33
N LYS A 20 10.56 10.96 15.34
CA LYS A 20 11.02 9.64 15.83
C LYS A 20 9.86 8.80 16.36
N LEU A 21 8.97 9.43 17.13
CA LEU A 21 7.81 8.77 17.70
C LEU A 21 6.85 8.33 16.61
N ARG A 22 6.62 9.16 15.59
CA ARG A 22 5.81 8.80 14.41
C ARG A 22 6.34 7.55 13.72
N GLY A 23 7.66 7.46 13.47
CA GLY A 23 8.25 6.27 12.87
C GLY A 23 8.01 5.00 13.70
N ARG A 24 8.16 5.10 15.03
CA ARG A 24 7.86 3.98 15.94
C ARG A 24 6.38 3.61 15.95
N MET A 25 5.49 4.59 15.88
CA MET A 25 4.05 4.36 15.80
C MET A 25 3.66 3.69 14.48
N GLN A 26 4.26 4.09 13.36
CA GLN A 26 4.05 3.46 12.05
C GLN A 26 4.50 2.00 12.06
N PHE A 27 5.67 1.72 12.66
CA PHE A 27 6.15 0.36 12.81
C PHE A 27 5.20 -0.47 13.69
N ALA A 28 4.81 0.03 14.86
CA ALA A 28 3.89 -0.66 15.77
C ALA A 28 2.53 -0.92 15.11
N GLU A 29 2.01 0.05 14.35
CA GLU A 29 0.75 -0.06 13.61
C GLU A 29 0.80 -1.15 12.54
N SER A 30 1.94 -1.31 11.88
CA SER A 30 2.11 -2.37 10.88
C SER A 30 2.02 -3.79 11.48
N GLN A 31 2.20 -3.94 12.78
CA GLN A 31 2.10 -5.21 13.51
C GLN A 31 0.67 -5.54 13.98
N ILE A 32 -0.27 -4.61 13.84
CA ILE A 32 -1.65 -4.79 14.28
C ILE A 32 -2.53 -5.17 13.09
N TYR A 33 -3.45 -6.11 13.31
CA TYR A 33 -4.43 -6.48 12.30
C TYR A 33 -5.39 -5.31 12.02
N GLY A 34 -5.69 -5.09 10.72
CA GLY A 34 -6.66 -4.09 10.28
C GLY A 34 -6.17 -2.65 10.21
N ARG A 35 -4.92 -2.36 10.58
CA ARG A 35 -4.30 -1.02 10.50
C ARG A 35 -5.14 0.11 11.10
N THR A 36 -5.82 -0.17 12.20
CA THR A 36 -6.73 0.76 12.88
C THR A 36 -6.02 2.02 13.40
N GLY A 37 -4.73 1.92 13.70
CA GLY A 37 -3.89 3.03 14.16
C GLY A 37 -3.52 4.06 13.09
N LYS A 38 -3.69 3.76 11.80
CA LYS A 38 -3.28 4.63 10.69
C LYS A 38 -3.89 6.04 10.77
N ARG A 39 -5.16 6.13 11.15
CA ARG A 39 -5.86 7.42 11.33
C ARG A 39 -5.27 8.24 12.48
N CYS A 40 -4.88 7.60 13.57
CA CYS A 40 -4.25 8.26 14.70
C CYS A 40 -2.87 8.83 14.32
N ILE A 41 -2.08 8.08 13.53
CA ILE A 41 -0.77 8.52 13.04
C ILE A 41 -0.89 9.70 12.07
N ALA A 42 -1.86 9.65 11.16
CA ALA A 42 -2.12 10.73 10.20
C ALA A 42 -2.55 12.03 10.90
N SER A 43 -3.37 11.91 11.93
CA SER A 43 -3.80 13.06 12.74
C SER A 43 -2.64 13.65 13.55
N PHE A 44 -1.76 12.82 14.10
CA PHE A 44 -0.56 13.26 14.81
C PHE A 44 0.39 14.12 13.94
N SER A 45 0.36 13.92 12.61
CA SER A 45 1.17 14.69 11.66
C SER A 45 0.58 16.05 11.31
N LYS A 46 -0.74 16.22 11.43
CA LYS A 46 -1.47 17.42 11.01
C LYS A 46 -1.67 18.43 12.14
N ILE A 47 -1.69 17.98 13.38
CA ILE A 47 -1.96 18.81 14.54
C ILE A 47 -0.63 19.38 15.02
N GLY A 48 -0.43 20.68 14.84
CA GLY A 48 0.69 21.42 15.38
C GLY A 48 0.69 21.45 16.92
N ASP A 49 -0.45 21.14 17.52
CA ASP A 49 -0.63 21.00 18.96
C ASP A 49 -0.41 19.51 19.32
N ARG A 50 0.68 19.30 19.98
CA ARG A 50 1.29 18.01 20.30
C ARG A 50 0.62 17.38 21.52
N ASP A 51 -0.68 17.28 21.50
CA ASP A 51 -1.49 16.80 22.60
C ASP A 51 -1.22 15.31 22.88
N ALA A 52 -0.88 15.01 24.13
CA ALA A 52 -0.68 13.65 24.63
C ALA A 52 -1.92 12.76 24.52
N THR A 53 -3.10 13.34 24.29
CA THR A 53 -4.36 12.62 24.10
C THR A 53 -4.31 11.65 22.94
N PHE A 54 -3.65 12.04 21.84
CA PHE A 54 -3.44 11.19 20.67
C PHE A 54 -2.58 9.97 20.99
N LEU A 55 -1.51 10.17 21.74
CA LEU A 55 -0.64 9.08 22.17
C LEU A 55 -1.35 8.11 23.12
N LYS A 56 -2.14 8.64 24.04
CA LYS A 56 -2.97 7.80 24.93
C LYS A 56 -3.97 6.95 24.13
N ARG A 57 -4.63 7.54 23.14
CA ARG A 57 -5.56 6.83 22.26
C ARG A 57 -4.87 5.75 21.44
N PHE A 58 -3.71 6.06 20.86
CA PHE A 58 -2.91 5.08 20.11
C PHE A 58 -2.43 3.94 20.99
N LEU A 59 -1.94 4.23 22.20
CA LEU A 59 -1.53 3.21 23.16
C LEU A 59 -2.70 2.35 23.64
N SER A 60 -3.89 2.94 23.79
CA SER A 60 -5.11 2.19 24.10
C SER A 60 -5.46 1.22 22.96
N LEU A 61 -5.38 1.66 21.71
CA LEU A 61 -5.58 0.80 20.54
C LEU A 61 -4.57 -0.34 20.51
N LEU A 62 -3.28 -0.06 20.71
CA LEU A 62 -2.24 -1.09 20.77
C LEU A 62 -2.48 -2.15 21.85
N LYS A 63 -3.15 -1.79 22.95
CA LYS A 63 -3.45 -2.72 24.03
C LYS A 63 -4.73 -3.52 23.81
N SER A 64 -5.67 -2.99 23.03
CA SER A 64 -6.98 -3.59 22.80
C SER A 64 -7.05 -4.41 21.52
N GLU A 65 -6.12 -4.18 20.57
CA GLU A 65 -6.12 -4.85 19.29
C GLU A 65 -5.35 -6.18 19.35
N GLU A 66 -5.88 -7.17 18.68
CA GLU A 66 -5.19 -8.44 18.53
C GLU A 66 -3.92 -8.28 17.67
N PRO A 67 -2.82 -8.91 18.06
CA PRO A 67 -1.61 -8.87 17.24
C PRO A 67 -1.89 -9.54 15.88
N ARG A 68 -1.30 -8.97 14.84
CA ARG A 68 -1.36 -9.58 13.51
C ARG A 68 -0.65 -10.93 13.55
N VAL A 69 -1.41 -12.00 13.43
CA VAL A 69 -0.85 -13.33 13.24
C VAL A 69 -0.43 -13.47 11.78
N VAL A 70 0.87 -13.57 11.54
CA VAL A 70 1.40 -13.95 10.23
C VAL A 70 1.47 -15.48 10.23
N SER A 71 0.47 -16.12 9.63
CA SER A 71 0.55 -17.57 9.43
C SER A 71 1.64 -17.89 8.41
N VAL A 72 2.55 -18.79 8.77
CA VAL A 72 3.56 -19.32 7.85
C VAL A 72 2.94 -20.38 6.92
N GLN A 73 1.79 -20.92 7.26
CA GLN A 73 1.02 -21.75 6.35
C GLN A 73 0.35 -20.87 5.30
N ASN A 74 0.96 -20.83 4.13
CA ASN A 74 0.41 -20.11 2.98
C ASN A 74 -0.71 -20.94 2.37
N ASP A 75 -1.94 -20.66 2.77
CA ASP A 75 -3.12 -21.18 2.09
C ASP A 75 -3.42 -20.40 0.78
N PHE A 76 -2.51 -19.51 0.39
CA PHE A 76 -2.61 -18.80 -0.88
C PHE A 76 -2.36 -19.77 -2.03
N SER A 77 -3.40 -20.06 -2.75
CA SER A 77 -3.31 -20.93 -3.92
C SER A 77 -2.94 -20.16 -5.20
N VAL A 78 -3.09 -18.83 -5.21
CA VAL A 78 -2.76 -18.00 -6.35
C VAL A 78 -1.99 -16.76 -5.92
N ILE A 79 -0.90 -16.47 -6.63
CA ILE A 79 -0.09 -15.27 -6.47
C ILE A 79 -0.15 -14.49 -7.77
N ILE A 80 -0.48 -13.22 -7.69
CA ILE A 80 -0.45 -12.28 -8.82
C ILE A 80 0.57 -11.19 -8.50
N ILE A 81 1.41 -10.88 -9.47
CA ILE A 81 2.37 -9.78 -9.41
C ILE A 81 2.09 -8.89 -10.61
N THR A 82 1.89 -7.61 -10.40
CA THR A 82 1.66 -6.63 -11.47
C THR A 82 2.61 -5.46 -11.34
N ASP A 83 3.02 -4.94 -12.48
CA ASP A 83 3.87 -3.77 -12.59
C ASP A 83 3.50 -2.96 -13.84
N ALA A 84 3.75 -1.66 -13.81
CA ALA A 84 3.59 -0.78 -14.95
C ALA A 84 4.81 0.13 -15.07
N CYS A 85 5.18 0.46 -16.30
CA CYS A 85 6.20 1.44 -16.58
C CYS A 85 5.62 2.62 -17.36
N TYR A 86 6.10 3.83 -17.07
CA TYR A 86 5.77 5.02 -17.82
C TYR A 86 7.05 5.83 -18.08
N GLU A 87 7.45 5.86 -19.34
CA GLU A 87 8.58 6.63 -19.79
C GLU A 87 8.11 7.77 -20.67
N ARG A 88 8.61 8.96 -20.37
CA ARG A 88 8.35 10.17 -21.13
C ARG A 88 9.67 10.71 -21.65
N ASP A 89 10.11 10.19 -22.77
CA ASP A 89 11.20 10.81 -23.50
C ASP A 89 10.64 11.89 -24.45
N SER A 90 11.56 12.77 -24.94
CA SER A 90 11.22 13.89 -25.84
C SER A 90 10.60 13.45 -27.17
N ARG A 91 10.78 12.19 -27.55
CA ARG A 91 10.34 11.64 -28.84
C ARG A 91 9.27 10.57 -28.75
N GLU A 92 9.25 9.81 -27.67
CA GLU A 92 8.30 8.70 -27.48
C GLU A 92 7.78 8.68 -26.05
N ARG A 93 6.52 8.32 -25.92
CA ARG A 93 5.88 8.10 -24.63
C ARG A 93 5.45 6.66 -24.57
N ILE A 94 6.08 5.89 -23.72
CA ILE A 94 5.82 4.46 -23.56
C ILE A 94 5.11 4.26 -22.22
N CYS A 95 4.01 3.52 -22.25
CA CYS A 95 3.33 3.06 -21.06
C CYS A 95 3.08 1.56 -21.19
N GLY A 96 3.91 0.78 -20.52
CA GLY A 96 3.82 -0.68 -20.51
C GLY A 96 3.10 -1.18 -19.28
N LEU A 97 2.30 -2.25 -19.45
CA LEU A 97 1.65 -2.98 -18.37
C LEU A 97 2.11 -4.43 -18.42
N GLY A 98 2.43 -5.02 -17.28
CA GLY A 98 2.84 -6.41 -17.17
C GLY A 98 2.31 -7.08 -15.92
N GLY A 99 2.01 -8.37 -16.03
CA GLY A 99 1.58 -9.15 -14.89
C GLY A 99 1.90 -10.63 -15.02
N THR A 100 2.05 -11.26 -13.88
CA THR A 100 2.29 -12.71 -13.76
C THR A 100 1.34 -13.29 -12.74
N LEU A 101 0.73 -14.43 -13.07
CA LEU A 101 -0.02 -15.27 -12.15
C LEU A 101 0.74 -16.57 -11.93
N VAL A 102 0.87 -16.99 -10.68
CA VAL A 102 1.39 -18.30 -10.27
C VAL A 102 0.32 -19.01 -9.46
N ASP A 103 -0.19 -20.09 -9.97
CA ASP A 103 -1.05 -21.01 -9.25
C ASP A 103 -0.17 -22.06 -8.55
N THR A 104 -0.06 -21.96 -7.24
CA THR A 104 0.81 -22.86 -6.46
C THR A 104 0.25 -24.26 -6.34
N ALA A 105 -1.06 -24.44 -6.49
CA ALA A 105 -1.71 -25.74 -6.39
C ALA A 105 -1.56 -26.56 -7.69
N SER A 106 -1.74 -25.93 -8.85
CA SER A 106 -1.64 -26.59 -10.16
C SER A 106 -0.28 -26.45 -10.82
N GLY A 107 0.58 -25.55 -10.32
CA GLY A 107 1.85 -25.21 -10.94
C GLY A 107 1.73 -24.34 -12.21
N VAL A 108 0.52 -23.93 -12.59
CA VAL A 108 0.27 -23.07 -13.75
C VAL A 108 0.90 -21.70 -13.54
N LYS A 109 1.58 -21.20 -14.56
CA LYS A 109 2.13 -19.84 -14.63
C LYS A 109 1.61 -19.16 -15.87
N LEU A 110 1.01 -18.01 -15.69
CA LEU A 110 0.48 -17.18 -16.76
C LEU A 110 1.14 -15.80 -16.70
N PHE A 111 1.27 -15.15 -17.83
CA PHE A 111 1.76 -13.77 -17.89
C PHE A 111 1.05 -13.00 -18.98
N PHE A 112 1.02 -11.70 -18.85
CA PHE A 112 0.70 -10.76 -19.92
C PHE A 112 1.71 -9.63 -19.94
N SER A 113 1.88 -9.07 -21.13
CA SER A 113 2.61 -7.81 -21.34
C SER A 113 1.93 -7.08 -22.49
N CYS A 114 1.64 -5.81 -22.30
CA CYS A 114 1.06 -4.97 -23.34
C CYS A 114 1.54 -3.52 -23.18
N GLU A 115 1.48 -2.78 -24.29
CA GLU A 115 1.71 -1.35 -24.32
C GLU A 115 0.40 -0.62 -24.56
N LEU A 116 0.17 0.48 -23.83
CA LEU A 116 -1.01 1.30 -24.02
C LEU A 116 -0.86 2.20 -25.23
N SER A 117 -1.87 2.20 -26.09
CA SER A 117 -1.97 3.12 -27.21
C SER A 117 -2.07 4.57 -26.73
N GLU A 118 -1.83 5.52 -27.64
CA GLU A 118 -1.96 6.95 -27.33
C GLU A 118 -3.36 7.30 -26.80
N ASP A 119 -4.41 6.74 -27.38
CA ASP A 119 -5.79 7.01 -26.97
C ASP A 119 -6.09 6.45 -25.58
N GLN A 120 -5.56 5.27 -25.26
CA GLN A 120 -5.68 4.70 -23.91
C GLN A 120 -4.93 5.55 -22.87
N ARG A 121 -3.74 6.05 -23.19
CA ARG A 121 -3.01 6.97 -22.31
C ARG A 121 -3.76 8.29 -22.09
N LYS A 122 -4.42 8.83 -23.13
CA LYS A 122 -5.30 10.01 -23.01
C LYS A 122 -6.43 9.79 -22.02
N ILE A 123 -7.06 8.60 -22.05
CA ILE A 123 -8.10 8.23 -21.09
C ILE A 123 -7.56 8.24 -19.65
N LEU A 124 -6.32 7.84 -19.43
CA LEU A 124 -5.65 7.88 -18.12
C LEU A 124 -5.24 9.29 -17.68
N GLY A 125 -5.39 10.29 -18.54
CA GLY A 125 -5.16 11.70 -18.22
C GLY A 125 -3.95 12.35 -18.90
N GLU A 126 -3.29 11.69 -19.84
CA GLU A 126 -2.27 12.31 -20.67
C GLU A 126 -2.90 13.28 -21.70
N PRO A 127 -2.32 14.42 -22.05
CA PRO A 127 -1.07 15.00 -21.54
C PRO A 127 -1.26 15.92 -20.32
N SER A 128 -2.47 16.07 -19.79
CA SER A 128 -2.81 17.01 -18.71
C SER A 128 -2.08 16.67 -17.40
N LYS A 129 -1.82 15.39 -17.15
CA LYS A 129 -1.04 14.93 -16.01
C LYS A 129 0.43 14.81 -16.36
N LYS A 130 1.27 15.22 -15.41
CA LYS A 130 2.73 15.12 -15.55
C LYS A 130 3.20 13.66 -15.58
N GLN A 131 2.52 12.79 -14.85
CA GLN A 131 2.75 11.35 -14.79
C GLN A 131 1.40 10.63 -14.68
N ILE A 132 1.29 9.47 -15.31
CA ILE A 132 0.11 8.59 -15.26
C ILE A 132 0.47 7.20 -14.69
N ILE A 133 1.61 7.09 -14.02
CA ILE A 133 2.09 5.80 -13.51
C ILE A 133 1.11 5.18 -12.51
N PHE A 134 0.52 5.98 -11.63
CA PHE A 134 -0.47 5.50 -10.66
C PHE A 134 -1.69 4.88 -11.34
N GLU A 135 -2.23 5.56 -12.34
CA GLU A 135 -3.38 5.09 -13.11
C GLU A 135 -3.02 3.84 -13.91
N ALA A 136 -1.81 3.79 -14.47
CA ALA A 136 -1.32 2.64 -15.21
C ALA A 136 -1.16 1.41 -14.31
N GLU A 137 -0.60 1.55 -13.11
CA GLU A 137 -0.48 0.44 -12.15
C GLU A 137 -1.85 -0.04 -11.66
N THR A 138 -2.79 0.88 -11.41
CA THR A 138 -4.16 0.52 -11.05
C THR A 138 -4.84 -0.24 -12.19
N LEU A 139 -4.71 0.25 -13.42
CA LEU A 139 -5.24 -0.42 -14.61
C LEU A 139 -4.60 -1.81 -14.79
N CYS A 140 -3.30 -1.93 -14.56
CA CYS A 140 -2.58 -3.20 -14.65
C CYS A 140 -3.15 -4.24 -13.67
N ALA A 141 -3.41 -3.86 -12.43
CA ALA A 141 -4.01 -4.72 -11.42
C ALA A 141 -5.43 -5.15 -11.81
N ILE A 142 -6.26 -4.22 -12.30
CA ILE A 142 -7.62 -4.51 -12.78
C ILE A 142 -7.57 -5.46 -13.98
N LEU A 143 -6.66 -5.22 -14.92
CA LEU A 143 -6.49 -6.07 -16.09
C LEU A 143 -6.11 -7.50 -15.71
N ALA A 144 -5.13 -7.65 -14.81
CA ALA A 144 -4.73 -8.95 -14.29
C ALA A 144 -5.91 -9.69 -13.65
N TYR A 145 -6.69 -9.01 -12.83
CA TYR A 145 -7.86 -9.58 -12.18
C TYR A 145 -8.91 -10.03 -13.19
N THR A 146 -9.16 -9.22 -14.21
CA THR A 146 -10.15 -9.51 -15.27
C THR A 146 -9.72 -10.68 -16.14
N LEU A 147 -8.45 -10.70 -16.58
CA LEU A 147 -7.92 -11.74 -17.45
C LEU A 147 -7.90 -13.11 -16.78
N TRP A 148 -7.63 -13.14 -15.48
CA TRP A 148 -7.45 -14.39 -14.74
C TRP A 148 -8.59 -14.72 -13.77
N LEU A 149 -9.75 -14.08 -13.95
CA LEU A 149 -10.91 -14.26 -13.07
C LEU A 149 -11.29 -15.74 -12.87
N SER A 150 -11.15 -16.57 -13.90
CA SER A 150 -11.44 -18.01 -13.81
C SER A 150 -10.48 -18.75 -12.87
N HIS A 151 -9.24 -18.29 -12.74
CA HIS A 151 -8.25 -18.85 -11.81
C HIS A 151 -8.41 -18.34 -10.38
N LEU A 152 -9.15 -17.26 -10.17
CA LEU A 152 -9.32 -16.58 -8.89
C LEU A 152 -10.59 -16.98 -8.15
N ARG A 153 -11.57 -17.53 -8.87
CA ARG A 153 -12.89 -17.85 -8.33
C ARG A 153 -12.77 -18.81 -7.14
N ASP A 154 -13.38 -18.43 -6.01
CA ASP A 154 -13.43 -19.21 -4.77
C ASP A 154 -12.04 -19.60 -4.21
N ARG A 155 -11.02 -18.79 -4.48
CA ARG A 155 -9.64 -19.04 -4.06
C ARG A 155 -9.04 -17.84 -3.35
N MET A 156 -8.17 -18.10 -2.39
CA MET A 156 -7.34 -17.04 -1.79
C MET A 156 -6.27 -16.61 -2.77
N CYS A 157 -6.26 -15.33 -3.07
CA CYS A 157 -5.30 -14.72 -3.97
C CYS A 157 -4.44 -13.69 -3.23
N PHE A 158 -3.15 -13.71 -3.51
CA PHE A 158 -2.22 -12.68 -3.06
C PHE A 158 -1.83 -11.81 -4.26
N LEU A 159 -2.20 -10.52 -4.20
CA LEU A 159 -1.85 -9.56 -5.24
C LEU A 159 -0.72 -8.66 -4.75
N TYR A 160 0.40 -8.70 -5.46
CA TYR A 160 1.52 -7.79 -5.31
C TYR A 160 1.40 -6.62 -6.27
N VAL A 161 1.35 -5.40 -5.73
CA VAL A 161 1.39 -4.14 -6.46
C VAL A 161 2.44 -3.26 -5.78
N ASP A 162 3.32 -2.64 -6.53
CA ASP A 162 4.37 -1.80 -5.95
C ASP A 162 3.81 -0.48 -5.41
N ASN A 163 2.85 0.11 -6.09
CA ASN A 163 2.26 1.38 -5.68
C ASN A 163 1.34 1.25 -4.46
N GLU A 164 1.67 1.98 -3.39
CA GLU A 164 0.85 2.00 -2.17
C GLU A 164 -0.57 2.54 -2.41
N GLY A 165 -0.75 3.47 -3.35
CA GLY A 165 -2.05 4.02 -3.70
C GLY A 165 -2.98 2.97 -4.30
N THR A 166 -2.47 2.13 -5.18
CA THR A 166 -3.23 1.04 -5.82
C THR A 166 -3.65 -0.06 -4.84
N LYS A 167 -2.89 -0.25 -3.75
CA LYS A 167 -3.23 -1.25 -2.71
C LYS A 167 -4.52 -0.94 -1.95
N PHE A 168 -5.00 0.30 -2.03
CA PHE A 168 -6.13 0.81 -1.24
C PHE A 168 -7.28 1.34 -2.12
N SER A 169 -7.19 1.13 -3.42
CA SER A 169 -8.25 1.43 -4.38
C SER A 169 -9.22 0.25 -4.50
#